data_71864f18715af76dd679547c0ceaa380
#
_entry.id   71864f18715af76dd679547c0ceaa380
#
_cell.length_a   1.000
_cell.length_b   1.000
_cell.length_c   1.000
_cell.angle_alpha   90.00
_cell.angle_beta   90.00
_cell.angle_gamma   90.00
#
_symmetry.space_group_name_H-M   'P 1'
#
loop_
_entity.id
_entity.type
_entity.pdbx_description
1 polymer ?
#
loop_
_entity_poly.entity_id
_entity_poly.type
_entity_poly.pdbx_seq_one_letter_code
_entity_poly.pdbx_strand_id
1 'polypeptide(L)'
;MELRKMLKPQRLGNLSLPDMELTEDKKTCRKFGPCGVGKKAIYLNSFYIERRYYVPMKSVKRIFKRIAMSKGGFTGKGAFGTLPYLVVEYDDGKEKQCNFKHEEDVDRLLAYVEVNFPQIPLHSEVAEQKLAEKAKRMEEKQRIGNISETAKKNIRCLDNAIKYLHKDTDLYLNLIG
;
A
#
# COMPACT_ATOMS: atom_id res chain seq x y z
N MET A 1 -36.64 22.46 -9.84
CA MET A 1 -35.71 21.31 -9.95
C MET A 1 -34.42 21.71 -10.66
N GLU A 2 -33.73 22.76 -10.22
CA GLU A 2 -32.52 23.28 -10.90
C GLU A 2 -31.54 24.00 -9.97
N LEU A 3 -31.31 23.51 -8.80
CA LEU A 3 -30.33 24.08 -7.84
C LEU A 3 -29.12 23.17 -7.56
N ARG A 4 -28.94 22.10 -8.34
CA ARG A 4 -27.68 21.38 -8.44
C ARG A 4 -26.82 21.89 -9.60
N LYS A 5 -26.81 23.17 -9.86
CA LYS A 5 -25.77 23.79 -10.68
C LYS A 5 -24.47 23.43 -10.02
N MET A 6 -23.71 22.58 -10.68
CA MET A 6 -22.46 21.97 -10.23
C MET A 6 -21.59 23.03 -9.56
N LEU A 7 -21.60 23.05 -8.25
CA LEU A 7 -20.67 23.88 -7.49
C LEU A 7 -19.27 23.59 -8.05
N LYS A 8 -18.66 24.63 -8.63
CA LYS A 8 -17.30 24.51 -9.14
C LYS A 8 -16.42 23.97 -8.04
N PRO A 9 -15.67 22.88 -8.27
CA PRO A 9 -14.84 22.32 -7.23
C PRO A 9 -13.74 23.31 -6.85
N GLN A 10 -13.47 23.39 -5.55
CA GLN A 10 -12.46 24.26 -5.02
C GLN A 10 -11.10 23.56 -5.12
N ARG A 11 -10.09 24.31 -5.56
CA ARG A 11 -8.71 23.81 -5.67
C ARG A 11 -8.12 23.51 -4.29
N LEU A 12 -7.44 22.39 -4.21
CA LEU A 12 -6.47 22.09 -3.17
C LEU A 12 -5.08 22.02 -3.83
N GLY A 13 -4.08 22.55 -3.14
CA GLY A 13 -2.71 22.54 -3.66
C GLY A 13 -2.36 23.73 -4.57
N ASN A 14 -1.16 23.66 -5.11
CA ASN A 14 -0.51 24.76 -5.82
C ASN A 14 -0.88 24.79 -7.32
N LEU A 15 -1.05 23.60 -7.96
CA LEU A 15 -1.40 23.50 -9.37
C LEU A 15 -2.90 23.71 -9.59
N SER A 16 -3.26 24.36 -10.71
CA SER A 16 -4.64 24.55 -11.13
C SER A 16 -4.87 23.96 -12.52
N LEU A 17 -6.09 23.51 -12.76
CA LEU A 17 -6.56 23.12 -14.08
C LEU A 17 -7.41 24.26 -14.66
N PRO A 18 -7.38 24.45 -16.00
CA PRO A 18 -8.29 25.34 -16.69
C PRO A 18 -9.76 24.97 -16.44
N ASP A 19 -10.63 25.96 -16.33
CA ASP A 19 -12.04 25.76 -15.97
C ASP A 19 -12.81 24.83 -16.91
N MET A 20 -12.54 24.90 -18.20
CA MET A 20 -13.16 24.03 -19.19
C MET A 20 -12.75 22.56 -18.96
N GLU A 21 -11.46 22.32 -18.82
CA GLU A 21 -10.92 20.98 -18.55
C GLU A 21 -11.43 20.38 -17.24
N LEU A 22 -11.49 21.21 -16.20
CA LEU A 22 -12.01 20.81 -14.90
C LEU A 22 -13.48 20.41 -14.96
N THR A 23 -14.28 21.16 -15.75
CA THR A 23 -15.72 20.88 -15.91
C THR A 23 -15.96 19.58 -16.65
N GLU A 24 -15.22 19.34 -17.74
CA GLU A 24 -15.31 18.11 -18.53
C GLU A 24 -14.81 16.90 -17.74
N ASP A 25 -13.66 17.03 -17.08
CA ASP A 25 -13.09 15.96 -16.29
C ASP A 25 -14.01 15.57 -15.12
N LYS A 26 -14.63 16.57 -14.44
CA LYS A 26 -15.61 16.31 -13.37
C LYS A 26 -16.88 15.64 -13.86
N LYS A 27 -17.35 15.94 -15.08
CA LYS A 27 -18.52 15.28 -15.67
C LYS A 27 -18.25 13.82 -15.99
N THR A 28 -17.07 13.52 -16.49
CA THR A 28 -16.66 12.18 -16.93
C THR A 28 -15.98 11.35 -15.83
N CYS A 29 -15.71 11.95 -14.67
CA CYS A 29 -15.03 11.25 -13.57
C CYS A 29 -15.81 10.03 -13.10
N ARG A 30 -15.09 8.94 -12.78
CA ARG A 30 -15.65 7.77 -12.15
C ARG A 30 -15.90 8.05 -10.67
N LYS A 31 -17.11 7.79 -10.22
CA LYS A 31 -17.55 8.09 -8.85
C LYS A 31 -17.34 6.89 -7.94
N PHE A 32 -16.83 7.17 -6.74
CA PHE A 32 -16.62 6.20 -5.66
C PHE A 32 -17.11 6.84 -4.36
N GLY A 33 -18.32 6.49 -3.94
CA GLY A 33 -18.95 7.16 -2.80
C GLY A 33 -18.92 8.69 -2.95
N PRO A 34 -18.42 9.43 -1.94
CA PRO A 34 -18.39 10.90 -1.98
C PRO A 34 -17.26 11.50 -2.83
N CYS A 35 -16.32 10.67 -3.27
CA CYS A 35 -15.17 11.07 -4.08
C CYS A 35 -15.34 10.68 -5.55
N GLY A 36 -14.42 11.11 -6.40
CA GLY A 36 -14.38 10.73 -7.81
C GLY A 36 -12.98 10.85 -8.38
N VAL A 37 -12.67 10.02 -9.37
CA VAL A 37 -11.38 10.02 -10.06
C VAL A 37 -11.61 10.32 -11.53
N GLY A 38 -11.08 11.44 -11.99
CA GLY A 38 -11.05 11.85 -13.38
C GLY A 38 -9.72 11.48 -14.03
N LYS A 39 -9.58 11.81 -15.31
CA LYS A 39 -8.31 11.64 -16.03
C LYS A 39 -7.25 12.67 -15.60
N LYS A 40 -7.68 13.87 -15.22
CA LYS A 40 -6.81 15.01 -14.90
C LYS A 40 -6.77 15.35 -13.42
N ALA A 41 -7.82 15.01 -12.65
CA ALA A 41 -7.93 15.34 -11.25
C ALA A 41 -8.65 14.26 -10.43
N ILE A 42 -8.31 14.21 -9.15
CA ILE A 42 -9.10 13.51 -8.14
C ILE A 42 -10.00 14.51 -7.43
N TYR A 43 -11.27 14.14 -7.24
CA TYR A 43 -12.30 14.96 -6.61
C TYR A 43 -12.61 14.43 -5.23
N LEU A 44 -12.47 15.29 -4.22
CA LEU A 44 -12.54 14.94 -2.82
C LEU A 44 -13.73 15.63 -2.16
N ASN A 45 -14.32 14.99 -1.16
CA ASN A 45 -15.44 15.55 -0.44
C ASN A 45 -15.02 16.61 0.58
N SER A 46 -15.93 17.52 0.89
CA SER A 46 -16.01 18.23 2.15
C SER A 46 -16.91 17.43 3.10
N PHE A 47 -17.00 17.86 4.34
CA PHE A 47 -17.80 17.17 5.37
C PHE A 47 -19.26 16.89 4.94
N TYR A 48 -19.87 17.81 4.20
CA TYR A 48 -21.26 17.68 3.72
C TYR A 48 -21.44 17.69 2.19
N ILE A 49 -20.38 18.01 1.43
CA ILE A 49 -20.50 18.23 -0.01
C ILE A 49 -19.57 17.26 -0.75
N GLU A 50 -20.17 16.38 -1.54
CA GLU A 50 -19.45 15.45 -2.39
C GLU A 50 -18.66 16.19 -3.47
N ARG A 51 -17.42 15.73 -3.75
CA ARG A 51 -16.58 16.26 -4.82
C ARG A 51 -16.45 17.79 -4.78
N ARG A 52 -16.36 18.32 -3.55
CA ARG A 52 -16.22 19.75 -3.29
C ARG A 52 -14.86 20.28 -3.68
N TYR A 53 -13.83 19.48 -3.46
CA TYR A 53 -12.44 19.84 -3.72
C TYR A 53 -11.88 19.03 -4.89
N TYR A 54 -10.82 19.55 -5.52
CA TYR A 54 -10.05 18.80 -6.48
C TYR A 54 -8.55 18.98 -6.26
N VAL A 55 -7.80 17.93 -6.59
CA VAL A 55 -6.35 17.94 -6.68
C VAL A 55 -5.97 17.42 -8.08
N PRO A 56 -5.18 18.17 -8.87
CA PRO A 56 -4.67 17.66 -10.15
C PRO A 56 -3.84 16.40 -9.91
N MET A 57 -4.00 15.38 -10.77
CA MET A 57 -3.28 14.11 -10.64
C MET A 57 -1.76 14.28 -10.62
N LYS A 58 -1.25 15.31 -11.30
CA LYS A 58 0.18 15.66 -11.31
C LYS A 58 0.71 16.14 -9.95
N SER A 59 -0.17 16.66 -9.08
CA SER A 59 0.19 17.09 -7.72
C SER A 59 0.05 15.98 -6.69
N VAL A 60 -0.63 14.89 -7.03
CA VAL A 60 -0.83 13.77 -6.11
C VAL A 60 0.47 13.02 -5.94
N LYS A 61 0.93 12.88 -4.71
CA LYS A 61 2.13 12.11 -4.35
C LYS A 61 1.80 10.68 -3.98
N ARG A 62 0.74 10.49 -3.18
CA ARG A 62 0.26 9.16 -2.81
C ARG A 62 -1.21 9.18 -2.41
N ILE A 63 -1.86 8.03 -2.52
CA ILE A 63 -3.24 7.81 -2.11
C ILE A 63 -3.30 6.51 -1.33
N PHE A 64 -3.86 6.53 -0.12
CA PHE A 64 -3.93 5.32 0.69
C PHE A 64 -5.15 5.30 1.60
N LYS A 65 -5.51 4.09 2.04
CA LYS A 65 -6.56 3.88 3.03
C LYS A 65 -6.00 3.98 4.44
N ARG A 66 -6.69 4.69 5.30
CA ARG A 66 -6.46 4.72 6.75
C ARG A 66 -7.73 4.29 7.47
N ILE A 67 -7.63 3.37 8.39
CA ILE A 67 -8.74 2.94 9.23
C ILE A 67 -8.54 3.55 10.62
N ALA A 68 -9.48 4.38 11.05
CA ALA A 68 -9.52 4.86 12.42
C ALA A 68 -10.50 4.02 13.24
N MET A 69 -10.09 3.66 14.46
CA MET A 69 -10.99 3.05 15.44
C MET A 69 -11.69 4.15 16.24
N SER A 70 -13.01 4.16 16.21
CA SER A 70 -13.80 5.01 17.08
C SER A 70 -13.71 4.46 18.50
N LYS A 71 -13.08 5.19 19.41
CA LYS A 71 -13.19 4.91 20.85
C LYS A 71 -14.58 5.34 21.33
N GLY A 72 -15.49 4.35 21.49
CA GLY A 72 -16.72 4.51 22.26
C GLY A 72 -17.50 5.79 21.97
N GLY A 73 -18.14 5.88 20.84
CA GLY A 73 -19.12 6.92 20.56
C GLY A 73 -20.51 6.31 20.43
N PHE A 74 -21.49 7.03 20.87
CA PHE A 74 -22.92 6.75 21.00
C PHE A 74 -23.65 6.39 19.68
N THR A 75 -23.03 5.61 18.83
CA THR A 75 -23.62 5.10 17.60
C THR A 75 -23.91 3.63 17.79
N GLY A 76 -25.15 3.24 18.01
CA GLY A 76 -25.73 1.92 18.30
C GLY A 76 -25.18 0.66 17.59
N LYS A 77 -23.92 0.64 17.22
CA LYS A 77 -23.20 -0.47 16.59
C LYS A 77 -22.01 -1.00 17.43
N GLY A 78 -22.18 -1.04 18.76
CA GLY A 78 -21.15 -1.62 19.63
C GLY A 78 -19.92 -0.71 19.84
N ALA A 79 -19.06 -1.08 20.79
CA ALA A 79 -17.96 -0.25 21.32
C ALA A 79 -16.80 0.02 20.35
N PHE A 80 -16.77 -0.55 19.15
CA PHE A 80 -15.69 -0.44 18.19
C PHE A 80 -16.21 -0.33 16.76
N GLY A 81 -16.45 0.89 16.31
CA GLY A 81 -16.72 1.16 14.89
C GLY A 81 -15.44 1.49 14.15
N THR A 82 -15.17 0.85 13.02
CA THR A 82 -14.12 1.25 12.10
C THR A 82 -14.63 2.32 11.14
N LEU A 83 -13.88 3.40 11.00
CA LEU A 83 -14.15 4.46 10.04
C LEU A 83 -13.09 4.44 8.96
N PRO A 84 -13.45 4.08 7.72
CA PRO A 84 -12.51 4.09 6.61
C PRO A 84 -12.34 5.52 6.08
N TYR A 85 -11.09 5.93 5.95
CA TYR A 85 -10.69 7.19 5.35
C TYR A 85 -9.85 6.94 4.10
N LEU A 86 -10.15 7.69 3.05
CA LEU A 86 -9.20 7.89 1.96
C LEU A 86 -8.32 9.07 2.32
N VAL A 87 -7.02 8.88 2.26
CA VAL A 87 -6.02 9.94 2.45
C VAL A 87 -5.35 10.21 1.13
N VAL A 88 -5.35 11.45 0.70
CA VAL A 88 -4.65 11.92 -0.49
C VAL A 88 -3.60 12.91 -0.04
N GLU A 89 -2.33 12.55 -0.29
CA GLU A 89 -1.17 13.41 -0.08
C GLU A 89 -0.81 14.11 -1.38
N TYR A 90 -0.60 15.40 -1.32
CA TYR A 90 -0.33 16.24 -2.49
C TYR A 90 0.67 17.36 -2.15
N ASP A 91 1.24 17.95 -3.17
CA ASP A 91 2.29 18.97 -3.08
C ASP A 91 3.42 18.54 -2.12
N ASP A 92 3.75 19.36 -1.13
CA ASP A 92 4.86 19.15 -0.18
C ASP A 92 4.43 18.46 1.12
N GLY A 93 3.62 17.41 1.03
CA GLY A 93 3.19 16.60 2.18
C GLY A 93 1.88 17.09 2.81
N LYS A 94 1.09 17.88 2.09
CA LYS A 94 -0.27 18.25 2.53
C LYS A 94 -1.17 17.04 2.36
N GLU A 95 -1.96 16.73 3.38
CA GLU A 95 -2.93 15.63 3.36
C GLU A 95 -4.37 16.16 3.33
N LYS A 96 -5.22 15.51 2.55
CA LYS A 96 -6.67 15.62 2.63
C LYS A 96 -7.28 14.29 2.94
N GLN A 97 -8.00 14.23 4.06
CA GLN A 97 -8.72 13.04 4.50
C GLN A 97 -10.19 13.12 4.08
N CYS A 98 -10.72 12.03 3.57
CA CYS A 98 -12.10 11.90 3.12
C CYS A 98 -12.73 10.69 3.79
N ASN A 99 -13.84 10.91 4.50
CA ASN A 99 -14.59 9.86 5.17
C ASN A 99 -15.48 9.14 4.16
N PHE A 100 -15.52 7.83 4.28
CA PHE A 100 -16.41 6.99 3.49
C PHE A 100 -17.42 6.28 4.40
N LYS A 101 -18.62 6.08 3.88
CA LYS A 101 -19.66 5.32 4.58
C LYS A 101 -19.39 3.81 4.49
N HIS A 102 -18.86 3.37 3.36
CA HIS A 102 -18.55 1.97 3.07
C HIS A 102 -17.07 1.84 2.72
N GLU A 103 -16.41 0.87 3.33
CA GLU A 103 -14.99 0.59 3.10
C GLU A 103 -14.73 0.12 1.67
N GLU A 104 -15.67 -0.63 1.11
CA GLU A 104 -15.64 -1.15 -0.27
C GLU A 104 -15.51 -0.05 -1.34
N ASP A 105 -16.05 1.14 -1.08
CA ASP A 105 -15.92 2.27 -1.99
C ASP A 105 -14.48 2.80 -2.04
N VAL A 106 -13.78 2.77 -0.89
CA VAL A 106 -12.36 3.14 -0.82
C VAL A 106 -11.52 2.10 -1.58
N ASP A 107 -11.78 0.81 -1.34
CA ASP A 107 -11.05 -0.27 -1.99
C ASP A 107 -11.24 -0.26 -3.51
N ARG A 108 -12.47 -0.01 -3.98
CA ARG A 108 -12.75 0.15 -5.42
C ARG A 108 -12.05 1.37 -6.01
N LEU A 109 -11.95 2.47 -5.27
CA LEU A 109 -11.22 3.66 -5.71
C LEU A 109 -9.73 3.36 -5.83
N LEU A 110 -9.13 2.72 -4.82
CA LEU A 110 -7.71 2.35 -4.83
C LEU A 110 -7.37 1.40 -5.98
N ALA A 111 -8.18 0.36 -6.19
CA ALA A 111 -8.02 -0.58 -7.31
C ALA A 111 -8.12 0.15 -8.66
N TYR A 112 -9.00 1.13 -8.80
CA TYR A 112 -9.09 1.93 -10.02
C TYR A 112 -7.85 2.81 -10.22
N VAL A 113 -7.32 3.41 -9.16
CA VAL A 113 -6.09 4.22 -9.22
C VAL A 113 -4.89 3.35 -9.57
N GLU A 114 -4.76 2.16 -8.99
CA GLU A 114 -3.69 1.20 -9.28
C GLU A 114 -3.59 0.87 -10.77
N VAL A 115 -4.72 0.62 -11.41
CA VAL A 115 -4.77 0.27 -12.84
C VAL A 115 -4.51 1.48 -13.75
N ASN A 116 -5.06 2.66 -13.42
CA ASN A 116 -5.03 3.82 -14.32
C ASN A 116 -3.88 4.78 -14.04
N PHE A 117 -3.32 4.75 -12.84
CA PHE A 117 -2.26 5.66 -12.37
C PHE A 117 -1.18 4.89 -11.57
N PRO A 118 -0.50 3.91 -12.18
CA PRO A 118 0.46 3.02 -11.49
C PRO A 118 1.65 3.77 -10.89
N GLN A 119 1.88 5.02 -11.31
CA GLN A 119 2.93 5.87 -10.76
C GLN A 119 2.60 6.43 -9.36
N ILE A 120 1.35 6.33 -8.89
CA ILE A 120 0.94 6.86 -7.59
C ILE A 120 1.02 5.75 -6.55
N PRO A 121 1.87 5.85 -5.52
CA PRO A 121 1.94 4.88 -4.43
C PRO A 121 0.63 4.82 -3.64
N LEU A 122 0.19 3.58 -3.32
CA LEU A 122 -1.06 3.34 -2.60
C LEU A 122 -0.87 2.99 -1.11
N HIS A 123 0.34 3.18 -0.60
CA HIS A 123 0.69 2.92 0.80
C HIS A 123 1.24 4.18 1.47
N SER A 124 1.02 4.30 2.77
CA SER A 124 1.69 5.34 3.55
C SER A 124 3.20 5.04 3.67
N GLU A 125 4.02 6.07 3.90
CA GLU A 125 5.47 5.89 4.08
C GLU A 125 5.81 4.88 5.18
N VAL A 126 5.08 4.93 6.29
CA VAL A 126 5.25 3.99 7.41
C VAL A 126 4.94 2.55 6.99
N ALA A 127 3.93 2.36 6.13
CA ALA A 127 3.60 1.03 5.61
C ALA A 127 4.67 0.53 4.64
N GLU A 128 5.20 1.39 3.78
CA GLU A 128 6.30 1.06 2.87
C GLU A 128 7.57 0.69 3.62
N GLN A 129 7.94 1.45 4.65
CA GLN A 129 9.09 1.14 5.51
C GLN A 129 8.94 -0.24 6.19
N LYS A 130 7.76 -0.53 6.75
CA LYS A 130 7.48 -1.84 7.37
C LYS A 130 7.52 -2.99 6.36
N LEU A 131 7.05 -2.77 5.14
CA LEU A 131 7.14 -3.77 4.07
C LEU A 131 8.58 -4.03 3.65
N ALA A 132 9.37 -2.96 3.50
CA ALA A 132 10.80 -3.07 3.19
C ALA A 132 11.59 -3.79 4.31
N GLU A 133 11.31 -3.48 5.58
CA GLU A 133 11.92 -4.20 6.71
C GLU A 133 11.53 -5.69 6.73
N LYS A 134 10.26 -5.99 6.48
CA LYS A 134 9.81 -7.39 6.39
C LYS A 134 10.49 -8.14 5.26
N ALA A 135 10.62 -7.52 4.09
CA ALA A 135 11.31 -8.11 2.95
C ALA A 135 12.77 -8.43 3.29
N LYS A 136 13.51 -7.47 3.84
CA LYS A 136 14.89 -7.67 4.30
C LYS A 136 15.02 -8.80 5.31
N ARG A 137 14.12 -8.88 6.30
CA ARG A 137 14.08 -9.97 7.28
C ARG A 137 13.83 -11.34 6.65
N MET A 138 12.97 -11.39 5.64
CA MET A 138 12.68 -12.63 4.92
C MET A 138 13.88 -13.09 4.11
N GLU A 139 14.54 -12.18 3.39
CA GLU A 139 15.77 -12.48 2.63
C GLU A 139 16.90 -12.97 3.55
N GLU A 140 17.08 -12.33 4.71
CA GLU A 140 18.09 -12.73 5.68
C GLU A 140 17.81 -14.12 6.28
N LYS A 141 16.53 -14.42 6.60
CA LYS A 141 16.13 -15.76 7.03
C LYS A 141 16.39 -16.82 5.95
N GLN A 142 16.10 -16.54 4.70
CA GLN A 142 16.37 -17.45 3.60
C GLN A 142 17.87 -17.66 3.42
N ARG A 143 18.68 -16.61 3.54
CA ARG A 143 20.15 -16.69 3.45
C ARG A 143 20.72 -17.55 4.56
N ILE A 144 20.26 -17.35 5.80
CA ILE A 144 20.67 -18.17 6.96
C ILE A 144 20.23 -19.63 6.77
N GLY A 145 19.02 -19.88 6.28
CA GLY A 145 18.52 -21.21 5.97
C GLY A 145 19.41 -21.94 4.94
N ASN A 146 19.77 -21.25 3.87
CA ASN A 146 20.64 -21.80 2.82
C ASN A 146 22.06 -22.07 3.32
N ILE A 147 22.63 -21.22 4.16
CA ILE A 147 23.93 -21.46 4.81
C ILE A 147 23.85 -22.69 5.71
N SER A 148 22.80 -22.84 6.50
CA SER A 148 22.58 -23.98 7.37
C SER A 148 22.50 -25.30 6.58
N GLU A 149 21.81 -25.34 5.45
CA GLU A 149 21.73 -26.49 4.55
C GLU A 149 23.09 -26.85 3.94
N THR A 150 23.84 -25.85 3.49
CA THR A 150 25.19 -26.03 2.94
C THR A 150 26.15 -26.55 4.03
N ALA A 151 26.08 -26.01 5.26
CA ALA A 151 26.87 -26.48 6.39
C ALA A 151 26.58 -27.95 6.72
N LYS A 152 25.29 -28.35 6.72
CA LYS A 152 24.90 -29.76 6.91
C LYS A 152 25.45 -30.68 5.82
N LYS A 153 25.44 -30.25 4.57
CA LYS A 153 26.04 -31.02 3.46
C LYS A 153 27.55 -31.21 3.66
N ASN A 154 28.25 -30.12 4.02
CA ASN A 154 29.70 -30.18 4.27
C ASN A 154 30.08 -31.11 5.43
N ILE A 155 29.31 -31.08 6.54
CA ILE A 155 29.51 -31.99 7.66
C ILE A 155 29.33 -33.45 7.20
N ARG A 156 28.28 -33.76 6.43
CA ARG A 156 28.08 -35.11 5.89
C ARG A 156 29.22 -35.58 4.98
N CYS A 157 29.77 -34.68 4.16
CA CYS A 157 30.94 -34.97 3.33
C CYS A 157 32.18 -35.29 4.18
N LEU A 158 32.43 -34.51 5.24
CA LEU A 158 33.52 -34.72 6.16
C LEU A 158 33.37 -36.06 6.93
N ASP A 159 32.18 -36.36 7.44
CA ASP A 159 31.91 -37.63 8.14
C ASP A 159 32.15 -38.84 7.22
N ASN A 160 31.76 -38.75 5.96
CA ASN A 160 32.02 -39.79 4.99
C ASN A 160 33.53 -39.95 4.71
N ALA A 161 34.24 -38.85 4.52
CA ALA A 161 35.69 -38.87 4.31
C ALA A 161 36.44 -39.51 5.52
N ILE A 162 36.05 -39.19 6.75
CA ILE A 162 36.58 -39.77 7.96
C ILE A 162 36.34 -41.30 8.00
N LYS A 163 35.14 -41.75 7.63
CA LYS A 163 34.83 -43.19 7.57
C LYS A 163 35.69 -43.94 6.55
N TYR A 164 35.95 -43.34 5.39
CA TYR A 164 36.86 -43.96 4.41
C TYR A 164 38.29 -44.04 4.92
N LEU A 165 38.79 -42.97 5.54
CA LEU A 165 40.14 -42.95 6.13
C LEU A 165 40.33 -43.98 7.22
N HIS A 166 39.34 -44.16 8.10
CA HIS A 166 39.40 -45.20 9.13
C HIS A 166 39.40 -46.60 8.53
N LYS A 167 38.59 -46.85 7.49
CA LYS A 167 38.58 -48.16 6.82
C LYS A 167 39.93 -48.50 6.18
N ASP A 168 40.60 -47.53 5.57
CA ASP A 168 41.89 -47.72 4.96
C ASP A 168 43.00 -47.93 6.02
N THR A 169 42.89 -47.28 7.19
CA THR A 169 43.82 -47.45 8.30
C THR A 169 43.69 -48.83 8.91
N ASP A 170 42.48 -49.36 9.09
CA ASP A 170 42.23 -50.72 9.58
C ASP A 170 42.73 -51.77 8.59
N LEU A 171 42.62 -51.54 7.29
CA LEU A 171 43.20 -52.42 6.26
C LEU A 171 44.73 -52.45 6.33
N TYR A 172 45.39 -51.29 6.58
CA TYR A 172 46.83 -51.20 6.73
C TYR A 172 47.34 -51.90 7.95
N LEU A 173 46.64 -51.78 9.09
CA LEU A 173 47.00 -52.44 10.33
C LEU A 173 46.87 -53.95 10.25
N ASN A 174 45.90 -54.47 9.51
CA ASN A 174 45.72 -55.92 9.27
C ASN A 174 46.72 -56.53 8.26
N LEU A 175 47.48 -55.70 7.50
CA LEU A 175 48.51 -56.14 6.56
C LEU A 175 49.90 -56.21 7.20
N ILE A 176 50.13 -55.61 8.35
CA ILE A 176 51.41 -55.47 9.02
C ILE A 176 51.50 -56.44 10.31
N GLY A 177 50.36 -57.00 10.72
CA GLY A 177 50.29 -57.97 11.84
C GLY A 177 50.24 -59.41 11.34
#